data_83ea80ef0bd67c9e548075228b91f3d6
#
_entry.id   83ea80ef0bd67c9e548075228b91f3d6
#
_cell.length_a   1.000
_cell.length_b   1.000
_cell.length_c   1.000
_cell.angle_alpha   90.00
_cell.angle_beta   90.00
_cell.angle_gamma   90.00
#
_symmetry.space_group_name_H-M   'P 1'
#
loop_
_entity.id
_entity.type
_entity.pdbx_description
1 polymer ?
#
loop_
_entity_poly.entity_id
_entity_poly.type
_entity_poly.pdbx_seq_one_letter_code
_entity_poly.pdbx_strand_id
1 'polypeptide(L)'
;MRITHDIHNHTTLSRCCYDPRATAAAFIERTEELGHTVFGISNHLWDEKVPGASAWYKNQMISYGLQLRDCLPRDSRGLKVLLGVETEYAAASDTLGMLAETAKQFDYVLVPHSHTHMRDFVMEDNADARALRAIFAERIAAALPELSAEQVKKMANTLGYTDIDAIVASGRFFEPTVDMEKYVADKMVESFNSLMANSEFIKLAAAVPTSVAHPFMPCGFQKEVQRRIINLIPDEVLLDSFSRASALGVAIEVNTASLRFPEDDYAEEPHVRMMKLALKAGCRFTFGTDSHSLAGLDSIRKGDDFSRVVGIGEENLADIVR
;
A
#
# COMPACT_ATOMS: atom_id res chain seq x y z
N MET A 1 13.58 0.33 -18.12
CA MET A 1 13.52 -1.15 -18.25
C MET A 1 12.06 -1.56 -18.41
N ARG A 2 11.78 -2.79 -18.83
CA ARG A 2 10.44 -3.37 -18.74
C ARG A 2 10.25 -3.95 -17.33
N ILE A 3 9.13 -3.64 -16.70
CA ILE A 3 8.78 -4.24 -15.40
C ILE A 3 8.11 -5.58 -15.67
N THR A 4 8.71 -6.66 -15.16
CA THR A 4 8.26 -8.04 -15.34
C THR A 4 7.84 -8.70 -14.03
N HIS A 5 7.58 -7.91 -13.00
CA HIS A 5 7.08 -8.38 -11.73
C HIS A 5 5.96 -7.50 -11.20
N ASP A 6 5.07 -8.08 -10.42
CA ASP A 6 4.05 -7.42 -9.64
C ASP A 6 3.83 -8.21 -8.35
N ILE A 7 4.18 -7.62 -7.21
CA ILE A 7 4.10 -8.31 -5.92
C ILE A 7 3.14 -7.66 -4.92
N HIS A 8 2.26 -6.76 -5.38
CA HIS A 8 1.25 -6.16 -4.52
C HIS A 8 -0.14 -6.34 -5.15
N ASN A 9 -0.85 -7.36 -4.68
CA ASN A 9 -2.15 -7.73 -5.23
C ASN A 9 -3.07 -8.35 -4.18
N HIS A 10 -4.35 -8.01 -4.24
CA HIS A 10 -5.38 -8.45 -3.31
C HIS A 10 -6.41 -9.31 -4.00
N THR A 11 -6.54 -10.55 -3.55
CA THR A 11 -7.57 -11.47 -4.04
C THR A 11 -8.88 -11.28 -3.28
N THR A 12 -9.92 -12.03 -3.66
CA THR A 12 -11.20 -12.10 -2.97
C THR A 12 -11.09 -12.50 -1.48
N LEU A 13 -9.91 -12.91 -1.01
CA LEU A 13 -9.66 -13.16 0.43
C LEU A 13 -9.42 -11.87 1.22
N SER A 14 -9.00 -10.80 0.59
CA SER A 14 -8.90 -9.47 1.22
C SER A 14 -10.25 -8.78 1.25
N ARG A 15 -10.60 -8.17 2.37
CA ARG A 15 -11.89 -7.46 2.54
C ARG A 15 -12.04 -6.22 1.66
N CYS A 16 -10.95 -5.66 1.17
CA CYS A 16 -10.93 -4.55 0.21
C CYS A 16 -11.19 -4.98 -1.23
N CYS A 17 -11.11 -6.28 -1.55
CA CYS A 17 -11.32 -6.78 -2.89
C CYS A 17 -12.79 -7.18 -3.10
N TYR A 18 -13.51 -6.41 -3.91
CA TYR A 18 -14.94 -6.62 -4.19
C TYR A 18 -15.21 -7.28 -5.54
N ASP A 19 -14.20 -7.40 -6.42
CA ASP A 19 -14.35 -8.08 -7.69
C ASP A 19 -14.35 -9.61 -7.48
N PRO A 20 -15.47 -10.32 -7.66
CA PRO A 20 -15.52 -11.76 -7.43
C PRO A 20 -14.64 -12.56 -8.39
N ARG A 21 -14.18 -11.94 -9.49
CA ARG A 21 -13.27 -12.54 -10.47
C ARG A 21 -11.80 -12.45 -10.05
N ALA A 22 -11.47 -11.62 -9.06
CA ALA A 22 -10.11 -11.43 -8.55
C ALA A 22 -9.64 -12.63 -7.71
N THR A 23 -9.74 -13.83 -8.27
CA THR A 23 -9.22 -15.06 -7.66
C THR A 23 -7.72 -15.19 -7.91
N ALA A 24 -7.01 -15.94 -7.07
CA ALA A 24 -5.59 -16.21 -7.27
C ALA A 24 -5.29 -16.83 -8.65
N ALA A 25 -6.12 -17.78 -9.09
CA ALA A 25 -5.95 -18.42 -10.40
C ALA A 25 -6.11 -17.43 -11.56
N ALA A 26 -7.15 -16.57 -11.52
CA ALA A 26 -7.39 -15.59 -12.56
C ALA A 26 -6.29 -14.51 -12.60
N PHE A 27 -5.73 -14.12 -11.46
CA PHE A 27 -4.59 -13.21 -11.38
C PHE A 27 -3.34 -13.83 -11.99
N ILE A 28 -3.04 -15.09 -11.69
CA ILE A 28 -1.89 -15.81 -12.27
C ILE A 28 -2.03 -15.86 -13.79
N GLU A 29 -3.19 -16.29 -14.30
CA GLU A 29 -3.46 -16.36 -15.75
C GLU A 29 -3.28 -14.98 -16.42
N ARG A 30 -3.85 -13.92 -15.83
CA ARG A 30 -3.71 -12.56 -16.38
C ARG A 30 -2.25 -12.08 -16.35
N THR A 31 -1.51 -12.42 -15.31
CA THR A 31 -0.11 -12.03 -15.16
C THR A 31 0.80 -12.75 -16.17
N GLU A 32 0.50 -14.03 -16.48
CA GLU A 32 1.15 -14.76 -17.57
C GLU A 32 0.92 -14.08 -18.93
N GLU A 33 -0.33 -13.65 -19.21
CA GLU A 33 -0.66 -12.89 -20.43
C GLU A 33 0.09 -11.57 -20.54
N LEU A 34 0.33 -10.89 -19.42
CA LEU A 34 1.14 -9.67 -19.35
C LEU A 34 2.63 -9.93 -19.57
N GLY A 35 3.06 -11.19 -19.53
CA GLY A 35 4.44 -11.63 -19.75
C GLY A 35 5.34 -11.31 -18.57
N HIS A 36 4.84 -11.45 -17.36
CA HIS A 36 5.62 -11.30 -16.14
C HIS A 36 6.45 -12.56 -15.86
N THR A 37 7.50 -12.38 -15.08
CA THR A 37 8.39 -13.45 -14.60
C THR A 37 8.22 -13.72 -13.12
N VAL A 38 7.72 -12.72 -12.35
CA VAL A 38 7.42 -12.84 -10.91
C VAL A 38 6.05 -12.23 -10.62
N PHE A 39 5.24 -12.96 -9.88
CA PHE A 39 3.94 -12.50 -9.39
C PHE A 39 3.79 -12.83 -7.91
N GLY A 40 3.27 -11.89 -7.14
CA GLY A 40 3.01 -12.05 -5.72
C GLY A 40 1.58 -11.70 -5.32
N ILE A 41 1.00 -12.51 -4.45
CA ILE A 41 -0.26 -12.21 -3.78
C ILE A 41 0.05 -11.72 -2.37
N SER A 42 -0.49 -10.57 -1.99
CA SER A 42 -0.20 -9.89 -0.72
C SER A 42 -1.47 -9.46 0.00
N ASN A 43 -2.39 -10.40 0.22
CA ASN A 43 -3.62 -10.09 0.94
C ASN A 43 -3.36 -9.44 2.30
N HIS A 44 -4.25 -8.54 2.74
CA HIS A 44 -4.17 -7.94 4.06
C HIS A 44 -4.29 -9.00 5.16
N LEU A 45 -3.34 -9.02 6.08
CA LEU A 45 -3.33 -9.93 7.22
C LEU A 45 -2.86 -9.24 8.49
N TRP A 46 -3.45 -9.63 9.61
CA TRP A 46 -3.00 -9.27 10.95
C TRP A 46 -2.72 -10.55 11.76
N ASP A 47 -1.56 -10.62 12.41
CA ASP A 47 -1.18 -11.77 13.23
C ASP A 47 -2.05 -11.82 14.48
N GLU A 48 -2.75 -12.92 14.68
CA GLU A 48 -3.64 -13.15 15.82
C GLU A 48 -2.92 -13.07 17.17
N LYS A 49 -1.61 -13.20 17.16
CA LYS A 49 -0.76 -13.06 18.35
C LYS A 49 -0.45 -11.61 18.71
N VAL A 50 -0.71 -10.68 17.78
CA VAL A 50 -0.49 -9.24 18.01
C VAL A 50 -1.80 -8.62 18.48
N PRO A 51 -1.86 -8.06 19.69
CA PRO A 51 -3.05 -7.36 20.16
C PRO A 51 -3.29 -6.07 19.36
N GLY A 52 -4.53 -5.56 19.37
CA GLY A 52 -4.85 -4.27 18.77
C GLY A 52 -5.39 -4.32 17.35
N ALA A 53 -5.65 -5.52 16.79
CA ALA A 53 -6.29 -5.65 15.48
C ALA A 53 -7.59 -4.82 15.42
N SER A 54 -7.71 -3.94 14.42
CA SER A 54 -8.96 -3.22 14.18
C SER A 54 -10.09 -4.19 13.80
N ALA A 55 -11.34 -3.73 13.90
CA ALA A 55 -12.50 -4.51 13.47
C ALA A 55 -12.42 -4.93 11.99
N TRP A 56 -11.71 -4.15 11.18
CA TRP A 56 -11.48 -4.44 9.77
C TRP A 56 -10.54 -5.64 9.58
N TYR A 57 -9.50 -5.78 10.42
CA TYR A 57 -8.54 -6.88 10.37
C TYR A 57 -9.00 -8.16 11.04
N LYS A 58 -10.01 -8.14 11.93
CA LYS A 58 -10.42 -9.30 12.73
C LYS A 58 -10.64 -10.62 11.98
N ASN A 59 -11.01 -10.55 10.70
CA ASN A 59 -11.27 -11.75 9.88
C ASN A 59 -10.20 -11.92 8.79
N GLN A 60 -9.09 -11.19 8.86
CA GLN A 60 -7.96 -11.29 7.95
C GLN A 60 -6.75 -11.81 8.71
N MET A 61 -6.89 -13.03 9.25
CA MET A 61 -5.91 -13.69 10.09
C MET A 61 -4.89 -14.45 9.25
N ILE A 62 -3.74 -14.72 9.84
CA ILE A 62 -2.64 -15.44 9.18
C ILE A 62 -3.09 -16.82 8.68
N SER A 63 -3.84 -17.56 9.48
CA SER A 63 -4.39 -18.86 9.11
C SER A 63 -5.22 -18.81 7.82
N TYR A 64 -5.93 -17.69 7.60
CA TYR A 64 -6.75 -17.49 6.41
C TYR A 64 -5.90 -17.27 5.15
N GLY A 65 -4.85 -16.45 5.26
CA GLY A 65 -3.90 -16.22 4.15
C GLY A 65 -3.11 -17.48 3.80
N LEU A 66 -2.72 -18.27 4.78
CA LEU A 66 -1.95 -19.51 4.57
C LEU A 66 -2.73 -20.60 3.81
N GLN A 67 -4.07 -20.52 3.74
CA GLN A 67 -4.86 -21.43 2.90
C GLN A 67 -4.47 -21.35 1.41
N LEU A 68 -3.92 -20.24 0.97
CA LEU A 68 -3.42 -20.11 -0.41
C LEU A 68 -2.14 -20.91 -0.65
N ARG A 69 -1.35 -21.19 0.37
CA ARG A 69 -0.05 -21.84 0.23
C ARG A 69 -0.13 -23.17 -0.51
N ASP A 70 -1.11 -23.98 -0.16
CA ASP A 70 -1.28 -25.32 -0.74
C ASP A 70 -1.99 -25.30 -2.10
N CYS A 71 -2.61 -24.18 -2.45
CA CYS A 71 -3.37 -23.99 -3.68
C CYS A 71 -2.58 -23.25 -4.78
N LEU A 72 -1.54 -22.49 -4.40
CA LEU A 72 -0.75 -21.73 -5.36
C LEU A 72 0.35 -22.58 -5.98
N PRO A 73 0.46 -22.61 -7.33
CA PRO A 73 1.64 -23.15 -7.97
C PRO A 73 2.85 -22.27 -7.60
N ARG A 74 4.01 -22.86 -7.38
CA ARG A 74 5.26 -22.12 -7.18
C ARG A 74 5.87 -21.61 -8.47
N ASP A 75 5.56 -22.28 -9.56
CA ASP A 75 5.87 -21.91 -10.93
C ASP A 75 4.65 -22.20 -11.79
N SER A 76 4.29 -21.27 -12.66
CA SER A 76 3.27 -21.43 -13.66
C SER A 76 3.78 -20.93 -14.99
N ARG A 77 4.14 -21.85 -15.89
CA ARG A 77 4.66 -21.56 -17.24
C ARG A 77 5.86 -20.60 -17.25
N GLY A 78 6.76 -20.71 -16.26
CA GLY A 78 7.91 -19.82 -16.09
C GLY A 78 7.61 -18.54 -15.29
N LEU A 79 6.38 -18.35 -14.81
CA LEU A 79 6.02 -17.32 -13.85
C LEU A 79 6.29 -17.84 -12.43
N LYS A 80 7.25 -17.24 -11.72
CA LYS A 80 7.48 -17.49 -10.30
C LYS A 80 6.35 -16.88 -9.48
N VAL A 81 5.60 -17.71 -8.73
CA VAL A 81 4.49 -17.27 -7.91
C VAL A 81 4.89 -17.23 -6.44
N LEU A 82 4.69 -16.08 -5.82
CA LEU A 82 5.05 -15.80 -4.42
C LEU A 82 3.80 -15.62 -3.56
N LEU A 83 3.83 -16.16 -2.37
CA LEU A 83 2.84 -15.88 -1.33
C LEU A 83 3.44 -14.86 -0.35
N GLY A 84 3.04 -13.62 -0.51
CA GLY A 84 3.33 -12.54 0.44
C GLY A 84 2.15 -12.19 1.31
N VAL A 85 2.32 -11.11 2.03
CA VAL A 85 1.30 -10.51 2.89
C VAL A 85 1.51 -9.00 2.91
N GLU A 86 0.42 -8.25 2.89
CA GLU A 86 0.41 -6.87 3.35
C GLU A 86 -0.12 -6.84 4.78
N THR A 87 0.80 -6.63 5.73
CA THR A 87 0.41 -6.40 7.12
C THR A 87 0.14 -4.92 7.35
N GLU A 88 0.21 -4.43 8.57
CA GLU A 88 -0.08 -3.04 8.88
C GLU A 88 0.88 -2.50 9.93
N TYR A 89 1.17 -1.22 9.86
CA TYR A 89 1.81 -0.49 10.94
C TYR A 89 0.88 0.61 11.48
N ALA A 90 0.39 0.39 12.69
CA ALA A 90 -0.42 1.36 13.40
C ALA A 90 0.49 2.33 14.16
N ALA A 91 0.91 3.41 13.51
CA ALA A 91 1.87 4.38 14.04
C ALA A 91 1.38 5.05 15.32
N ALA A 92 0.07 5.33 15.43
CA ALA A 92 -0.53 5.94 16.62
C ALA A 92 -0.36 5.09 17.90
N SER A 93 -0.17 3.78 17.77
CA SER A 93 0.07 2.84 18.88
C SER A 93 1.44 2.17 18.82
N ASP A 94 2.28 2.54 17.86
CA ASP A 94 3.59 1.92 17.57
C ASP A 94 3.49 0.39 17.44
N THR A 95 2.43 -0.11 16.78
CA THR A 95 2.15 -1.53 16.69
C THR A 95 2.31 -2.03 15.26
N LEU A 96 3.21 -2.99 15.06
CA LEU A 96 3.32 -3.75 13.81
C LEU A 96 2.38 -4.95 13.86
N GLY A 97 1.51 -5.10 12.86
CA GLY A 97 0.48 -6.14 12.80
C GLY A 97 0.99 -7.57 12.58
N MET A 98 2.30 -7.81 12.59
CA MET A 98 2.88 -9.12 12.35
C MET A 98 4.19 -9.32 13.12
N LEU A 99 4.34 -10.49 13.74
CA LEU A 99 5.59 -10.91 14.36
C LEU A 99 6.58 -11.44 13.30
N ALA A 100 7.88 -11.21 13.50
CA ALA A 100 8.94 -11.72 12.64
C ALA A 100 8.91 -13.25 12.47
N GLU A 101 8.57 -13.99 13.52
CA GLU A 101 8.44 -15.46 13.46
C GLU A 101 7.27 -15.90 12.58
N THR A 102 6.15 -15.17 12.60
CA THR A 102 5.00 -15.45 11.75
C THR A 102 5.31 -15.09 10.29
N ALA A 103 6.02 -13.98 10.07
CA ALA A 103 6.42 -13.51 8.74
C ALA A 103 7.24 -14.55 7.95
N LYS A 104 8.04 -15.39 8.62
CA LYS A 104 8.82 -16.49 7.99
C LYS A 104 7.95 -17.53 7.26
N GLN A 105 6.65 -17.50 7.47
CA GLN A 105 5.72 -18.34 6.73
C GLN A 105 5.35 -17.76 5.35
N PHE A 106 5.84 -16.59 4.99
CA PHE A 106 5.60 -15.92 3.72
C PHE A 106 6.91 -15.74 2.96
N ASP A 107 6.82 -15.59 1.66
CA ASP A 107 7.98 -15.35 0.80
C ASP A 107 8.48 -13.90 0.92
N TYR A 108 7.58 -12.95 1.24
CA TYR A 108 7.87 -11.54 1.49
C TYR A 108 6.75 -10.87 2.30
N VAL A 109 7.04 -9.68 2.82
CA VAL A 109 6.07 -8.86 3.56
C VAL A 109 6.06 -7.43 3.00
N LEU A 110 4.87 -6.91 2.76
CA LEU A 110 4.63 -5.49 2.51
C LEU A 110 4.14 -4.84 3.80
N VAL A 111 4.67 -3.67 4.12
CA VAL A 111 4.28 -2.92 5.31
C VAL A 111 3.92 -1.49 4.92
N PRO A 112 2.64 -1.13 4.88
CA PRO A 112 2.22 0.25 4.69
C PRO A 112 2.43 1.05 5.97
N HIS A 113 2.69 2.35 5.79
CA HIS A 113 2.67 3.36 6.84
C HIS A 113 1.74 4.51 6.49
N SER A 114 0.93 4.35 5.47
CA SER A 114 0.27 5.40 4.71
C SER A 114 -1.26 5.27 4.66
N HIS A 115 -1.84 4.33 5.39
CA HIS A 115 -3.29 4.15 5.49
C HIS A 115 -3.95 5.22 6.37
N THR A 116 -3.86 6.48 5.93
CA THR A 116 -4.40 7.66 6.65
C THR A 116 -5.91 7.62 6.83
N HIS A 117 -6.61 6.87 5.99
CA HIS A 117 -8.04 6.65 6.08
C HIS A 117 -8.45 5.64 7.16
N MET A 118 -7.50 4.86 7.68
CA MET A 118 -7.78 3.87 8.72
C MET A 118 -7.69 4.53 10.10
N ARG A 119 -8.67 4.19 10.96
CA ARG A 119 -8.72 4.73 12.31
C ARG A 119 -7.52 4.24 13.14
N ASP A 120 -6.88 5.18 13.82
CA ASP A 120 -5.78 4.95 14.76
C ASP A 120 -4.53 4.26 14.15
N PHE A 121 -4.34 4.36 12.82
CA PHE A 121 -3.14 3.84 12.16
C PHE A 121 -2.06 4.92 12.02
N VAL A 122 -2.24 5.85 11.09
CA VAL A 122 -1.25 6.93 10.87
C VAL A 122 -1.49 8.11 11.81
N MET A 123 -2.74 8.36 12.14
CA MET A 123 -3.17 9.50 12.93
C MET A 123 -4.04 9.04 14.10
N GLU A 124 -3.86 9.67 15.25
CA GLU A 124 -4.76 9.51 16.39
C GLU A 124 -6.19 9.95 16.05
N ASP A 125 -7.18 9.41 16.79
CA ASP A 125 -8.57 9.80 16.59
C ASP A 125 -8.86 11.21 17.15
N ASN A 126 -8.63 12.21 16.33
CA ASN A 126 -8.94 13.61 16.61
C ASN A 126 -9.90 14.19 15.54
N ALA A 127 -10.27 15.47 15.68
CA ALA A 127 -11.21 16.14 14.78
C ALA A 127 -10.73 16.12 13.31
N ASP A 128 -9.42 16.32 13.07
CA ASP A 128 -8.85 16.35 11.73
C ASP A 128 -8.84 14.96 11.11
N ALA A 129 -8.43 13.94 11.87
CA ALA A 129 -8.48 12.54 11.42
C ALA A 129 -9.92 12.09 11.12
N ARG A 130 -10.92 12.54 11.89
CA ARG A 130 -12.35 12.27 11.61
C ARG A 130 -12.81 12.95 10.33
N ALA A 131 -12.41 14.21 10.09
CA ALA A 131 -12.72 14.91 8.85
C ALA A 131 -12.13 14.20 7.64
N LEU A 132 -10.89 13.72 7.72
CA LEU A 132 -10.23 12.95 6.67
C LEU A 132 -10.95 11.61 6.37
N ARG A 133 -11.37 10.90 7.41
CA ARG A 133 -12.15 9.66 7.25
C ARG A 133 -13.50 9.93 6.59
N ALA A 134 -14.12 11.07 6.92
CA ALA A 134 -15.36 11.53 6.31
C ALA A 134 -15.22 11.69 4.80
N ILE A 135 -14.16 12.37 4.35
CA ILE A 135 -13.85 12.56 2.93
C ILE A 135 -13.68 11.21 2.21
N PHE A 136 -13.00 10.28 2.84
CA PHE A 136 -12.79 8.94 2.26
C PHE A 136 -14.11 8.17 2.08
N ALA A 137 -14.99 8.24 3.07
CA ALA A 137 -16.30 7.59 3.00
C ALA A 137 -17.18 8.15 1.87
N GLU A 138 -17.19 9.48 1.68
CA GLU A 138 -17.89 10.11 0.54
C GLU A 138 -17.33 9.63 -0.81
N ARG A 139 -16.02 9.46 -0.91
CA ARG A 139 -15.37 8.98 -2.13
C ARG A 139 -15.71 7.52 -2.44
N ILE A 140 -15.76 6.67 -1.41
CA ILE A 140 -16.19 5.28 -1.58
C ILE A 140 -17.63 5.24 -2.11
N ALA A 141 -18.52 6.04 -1.50
CA ALA A 141 -19.90 6.12 -1.94
C ALA A 141 -20.05 6.61 -3.38
N ALA A 142 -19.23 7.58 -3.79
CA ALA A 142 -19.23 8.12 -5.15
C ALA A 142 -18.60 7.17 -6.19
N ALA A 143 -17.61 6.36 -5.79
CA ALA A 143 -16.90 5.45 -6.68
C ALA A 143 -17.64 4.12 -6.93
N LEU A 144 -18.62 3.78 -6.11
CA LEU A 144 -19.35 2.52 -6.14
C LEU A 144 -20.87 2.77 -6.24
N PRO A 145 -21.35 3.41 -7.32
CA PRO A 145 -22.76 3.78 -7.45
C PRO A 145 -23.71 2.57 -7.54
N GLU A 146 -23.19 1.39 -7.85
CA GLU A 146 -23.96 0.15 -7.82
C GLU A 146 -24.19 -0.41 -6.41
N LEU A 147 -23.47 0.09 -5.39
CA LEU A 147 -23.69 -0.34 -4.01
C LEU A 147 -24.88 0.39 -3.40
N SER A 148 -25.76 -0.35 -2.72
CA SER A 148 -26.81 0.27 -1.91
C SER A 148 -26.21 1.07 -0.74
N ALA A 149 -26.95 2.07 -0.27
CA ALA A 149 -26.55 2.84 0.91
C ALA A 149 -26.27 1.96 2.15
N GLU A 150 -26.98 0.85 2.30
CA GLU A 150 -26.74 -0.12 3.37
C GLU A 150 -25.40 -0.86 3.21
N GLN A 151 -25.03 -1.22 1.97
CA GLN A 151 -23.74 -1.84 1.68
C GLN A 151 -22.58 -0.88 1.92
N VAL A 152 -22.72 0.39 1.49
CA VAL A 152 -21.74 1.45 1.77
C VAL A 152 -21.60 1.67 3.27
N LYS A 153 -22.71 1.73 4.01
CA LYS A 153 -22.71 1.86 5.47
C LYS A 153 -22.04 0.66 6.15
N LYS A 154 -22.32 -0.56 5.70
CA LYS A 154 -21.69 -1.78 6.22
C LYS A 154 -20.18 -1.77 5.98
N MET A 155 -19.75 -1.38 4.79
CA MET A 155 -18.35 -1.27 4.43
C MET A 155 -17.65 -0.24 5.30
N ALA A 156 -18.22 0.92 5.45
CA ALA A 156 -17.67 1.99 6.25
C ALA A 156 -17.62 1.68 7.76
N ASN A 157 -18.64 1.07 8.31
CA ASN A 157 -18.61 0.57 9.69
C ASN A 157 -17.50 -0.47 9.87
N THR A 158 -17.22 -1.27 8.85
CA THR A 158 -16.12 -2.23 8.83
C THR A 158 -14.76 -1.54 8.88
N LEU A 159 -14.63 -0.38 8.24
CA LEU A 159 -13.43 0.46 8.25
C LEU A 159 -13.31 1.35 9.51
N GLY A 160 -14.29 1.28 10.43
CA GLY A 160 -14.28 2.05 11.67
C GLY A 160 -14.93 3.45 11.57
N TYR A 161 -15.68 3.72 10.50
CA TYR A 161 -16.41 4.97 10.32
C TYR A 161 -17.79 4.91 10.97
N THR A 162 -18.01 5.69 12.01
CA THR A 162 -19.27 5.69 12.77
C THR A 162 -20.27 6.75 12.34
N ASP A 163 -19.87 7.77 11.58
CA ASP A 163 -20.66 8.97 11.29
C ASP A 163 -21.01 9.16 9.79
N ILE A 164 -21.10 8.06 9.04
CA ILE A 164 -21.37 8.12 7.60
C ILE A 164 -22.72 8.74 7.27
N ASP A 165 -23.75 8.52 8.10
CA ASP A 165 -25.08 9.08 7.83
C ASP A 165 -25.05 10.61 7.77
N ALA A 166 -24.23 11.25 8.63
CA ALA A 166 -24.05 12.71 8.61
C ALA A 166 -23.28 13.19 7.38
N ILE A 167 -22.34 12.38 6.88
CA ILE A 167 -21.47 12.69 5.74
C ILE A 167 -22.24 12.54 4.43
N VAL A 168 -22.93 11.42 4.24
CA VAL A 168 -23.78 11.16 3.06
C VAL A 168 -24.92 12.20 2.97
N ALA A 169 -25.48 12.61 4.12
CA ALA A 169 -26.51 13.64 4.19
C ALA A 169 -26.00 15.03 3.88
N SER A 170 -24.71 15.32 4.06
CA SER A 170 -24.16 16.66 3.85
C SER A 170 -24.01 17.03 2.37
N GLY A 171 -23.85 16.05 1.48
CA GLY A 171 -23.66 16.25 0.03
C GLY A 171 -22.48 17.18 -0.32
N ARG A 172 -21.55 17.38 0.62
CA ARG A 172 -20.44 18.33 0.46
C ARG A 172 -19.16 17.56 0.11
N PHE A 173 -18.61 17.84 -1.06
CA PHE A 173 -17.20 17.59 -1.32
C PHE A 173 -16.36 18.50 -0.42
N PHE A 174 -15.63 17.90 0.49
CA PHE A 174 -14.72 18.62 1.34
C PHE A 174 -13.34 18.66 0.66
N GLU A 175 -12.86 19.87 0.36
CA GLU A 175 -11.48 20.07 -0.07
C GLU A 175 -10.64 20.32 1.20
N PRO A 176 -9.57 19.51 1.44
CA PRO A 176 -8.75 19.71 2.63
C PRO A 176 -8.06 21.08 2.59
N THR A 177 -7.96 21.72 3.74
CA THR A 177 -7.20 22.97 3.88
C THR A 177 -5.70 22.70 3.77
N VAL A 178 -4.90 23.72 3.45
CA VAL A 178 -3.44 23.63 3.41
C VAL A 178 -2.86 23.18 4.76
N ASP A 179 -3.45 23.63 5.88
CA ASP A 179 -3.01 23.21 7.23
C ASP A 179 -3.27 21.72 7.46
N MET A 180 -4.38 21.18 6.96
CA MET A 180 -4.70 19.77 7.03
C MET A 180 -3.74 18.95 6.16
N GLU A 181 -3.43 19.40 4.94
CA GLU A 181 -2.46 18.73 4.06
C GLU A 181 -1.08 18.68 4.71
N LYS A 182 -0.66 19.79 5.33
CA LYS A 182 0.60 19.85 6.09
C LYS A 182 0.61 18.90 7.27
N TYR A 183 -0.46 18.86 8.05
CA TYR A 183 -0.61 17.92 9.16
C TYR A 183 -0.46 16.47 8.70
N VAL A 184 -1.09 16.10 7.57
CA VAL A 184 -0.95 14.77 7.00
C VAL A 184 0.47 14.50 6.55
N ALA A 185 1.14 15.45 5.89
CA ALA A 185 2.54 15.34 5.48
C ALA A 185 3.46 15.06 6.68
N ASP A 186 3.29 15.83 7.75
CA ASP A 186 4.06 15.67 8.99
C ASP A 186 3.81 14.28 9.62
N LYS A 187 2.55 13.83 9.68
CA LYS A 187 2.18 12.49 10.20
C LYS A 187 2.68 11.33 9.33
N MET A 188 2.74 11.51 8.02
CA MET A 188 3.34 10.51 7.13
C MET A 188 4.83 10.35 7.39
N VAL A 189 5.56 11.44 7.60
CA VAL A 189 6.99 11.43 7.95
C VAL A 189 7.20 10.77 9.32
N GLU A 190 6.39 11.15 10.30
CA GLU A 190 6.42 10.59 11.65
C GLU A 190 6.17 9.08 11.62
N SER A 191 5.12 8.63 10.92
CA SER A 191 4.78 7.23 10.76
C SER A 191 5.90 6.43 10.09
N PHE A 192 6.48 6.94 8.99
CA PHE A 192 7.59 6.26 8.31
C PHE A 192 8.81 6.11 9.22
N ASN A 193 9.22 7.18 9.87
CA ASN A 193 10.40 7.18 10.72
C ASN A 193 10.19 6.32 11.97
N SER A 194 8.99 6.30 12.55
CA SER A 194 8.63 5.41 13.66
C SER A 194 8.68 3.94 13.22
N LEU A 195 8.15 3.62 12.03
CA LEU A 195 8.26 2.27 11.47
C LEU A 195 9.73 1.84 11.35
N MET A 196 10.62 2.69 10.80
CA MET A 196 12.04 2.39 10.67
C MET A 196 12.75 2.20 12.02
N ALA A 197 12.22 2.77 13.11
CA ALA A 197 12.75 2.64 14.45
C ALA A 197 12.08 1.51 15.28
N ASN A 198 10.96 0.98 14.81
CA ASN A 198 10.20 -0.05 15.52
C ASN A 198 10.99 -1.37 15.60
N SER A 199 11.17 -1.90 16.81
CA SER A 199 12.00 -3.08 17.07
C SER A 199 11.49 -4.35 16.42
N GLU A 200 10.16 -4.52 16.30
CA GLU A 200 9.55 -5.69 15.65
C GLU A 200 9.70 -5.58 14.13
N PHE A 201 9.58 -4.38 13.56
CA PHE A 201 9.84 -4.16 12.14
C PHE A 201 11.30 -4.47 11.77
N ILE A 202 12.26 -4.03 12.56
CA ILE A 202 13.69 -4.33 12.36
C ILE A 202 13.93 -5.85 12.37
N LYS A 203 13.33 -6.57 13.32
CA LYS A 203 13.41 -8.04 13.38
C LYS A 203 12.75 -8.71 12.17
N LEU A 204 11.59 -8.19 11.74
CA LEU A 204 10.86 -8.69 10.58
C LEU A 204 11.67 -8.49 9.30
N ALA A 205 12.20 -7.30 9.07
CA ALA A 205 13.02 -6.98 7.90
C ALA A 205 14.31 -7.82 7.82
N ALA A 206 14.89 -8.17 8.98
CA ALA A 206 16.03 -9.07 9.04
C ALA A 206 15.66 -10.54 8.79
N ALA A 207 14.40 -10.92 8.94
CA ALA A 207 13.93 -12.30 8.85
C ALA A 207 13.41 -12.71 7.47
N VAL A 208 12.78 -11.77 6.75
CA VAL A 208 12.15 -12.01 5.43
C VAL A 208 12.32 -10.78 4.52
N PRO A 209 12.32 -10.96 3.18
CA PRO A 209 12.27 -9.85 2.25
C PRO A 209 11.08 -8.92 2.57
N THR A 210 11.37 -7.65 2.79
CA THR A 210 10.37 -6.68 3.23
C THR A 210 10.41 -5.43 2.35
N SER A 211 9.24 -4.92 1.98
CA SER A 211 9.09 -3.67 1.26
C SER A 211 8.09 -2.76 1.97
N VAL A 212 8.38 -1.45 2.00
CA VAL A 212 7.38 -0.45 2.42
C VAL A 212 6.40 -0.24 1.27
N ALA A 213 5.15 -0.55 1.51
CA ALA A 213 4.08 -0.38 0.53
C ALA A 213 3.70 1.10 0.37
N HIS A 214 3.44 1.54 -0.88
CA HIS A 214 3.01 2.90 -1.27
C HIS A 214 3.52 4.01 -0.33
N PRO A 215 4.87 4.17 -0.20
CA PRO A 215 5.47 5.09 0.77
C PRO A 215 5.04 6.53 0.54
N PHE A 216 4.74 7.24 1.62
CA PHE A 216 4.30 8.64 1.61
C PHE A 216 3.07 8.94 0.73
N MET A 217 2.33 7.92 0.34
CA MET A 217 1.08 8.10 -0.40
C MET A 217 -0.10 8.04 0.57
N PRO A 218 -0.68 9.18 0.98
CA PRO A 218 -1.76 9.18 1.95
C PRO A 218 -3.02 8.55 1.34
N CYS A 219 -3.23 7.27 1.63
CA CYS A 219 -4.38 6.52 1.16
C CYS A 219 -5.69 7.14 1.63
N GLY A 220 -6.70 7.15 0.76
CA GLY A 220 -7.96 7.80 1.04
C GLY A 220 -8.12 9.18 0.40
N PHE A 221 -7.05 9.87 0.06
CA PHE A 221 -7.12 11.15 -0.66
C PHE A 221 -7.19 10.98 -2.17
N GLN A 222 -7.70 12.00 -2.86
CA GLN A 222 -7.61 12.09 -4.32
C GLN A 222 -6.15 12.25 -4.75
N LYS A 223 -5.83 11.77 -5.95
CA LYS A 223 -4.44 11.78 -6.46
C LYS A 223 -3.80 13.17 -6.46
N GLU A 224 -4.55 14.20 -6.80
CA GLU A 224 -4.09 15.59 -6.77
C GLU A 224 -3.77 16.05 -5.35
N VAL A 225 -4.58 15.67 -4.36
CA VAL A 225 -4.33 15.96 -2.94
C VAL A 225 -3.10 15.19 -2.44
N GLN A 226 -2.97 13.90 -2.80
CA GLN A 226 -1.78 13.11 -2.49
C GLN A 226 -0.51 13.78 -3.00
N ARG A 227 -0.53 14.28 -4.24
CA ARG A 227 0.61 14.99 -4.86
C ARG A 227 0.97 16.26 -4.10
N ARG A 228 -0.03 17.08 -3.69
CA ARG A 228 0.21 18.28 -2.88
C ARG A 228 0.82 17.93 -1.54
N ILE A 229 0.32 16.90 -0.86
CA ILE A 229 0.85 16.41 0.43
C ILE A 229 2.30 15.96 0.27
N ILE A 230 2.64 15.16 -0.74
CA ILE A 230 4.02 14.73 -1.00
C ILE A 230 4.94 15.94 -1.24
N ASN A 231 4.45 16.97 -1.95
CA ASN A 231 5.22 18.18 -2.23
C ASN A 231 5.50 19.03 -0.97
N LEU A 232 4.71 18.89 0.07
CA LEU A 232 4.94 19.58 1.35
C LEU A 232 6.08 18.96 2.17
N ILE A 233 6.54 17.75 1.81
CA ILE A 233 7.65 17.09 2.50
C ILE A 233 8.97 17.55 1.87
N PRO A 234 9.89 18.18 2.64
CA PRO A 234 11.18 18.63 2.12
C PRO A 234 12.07 17.48 1.62
N ASP A 235 12.93 17.76 0.64
CA ASP A 235 13.85 16.76 0.06
C ASP A 235 14.78 16.14 1.09
N GLU A 236 15.32 16.93 2.00
CA GLU A 236 16.20 16.47 3.06
C GLU A 236 15.48 15.50 4.03
N VAL A 237 14.18 15.72 4.30
CA VAL A 237 13.37 14.85 5.15
C VAL A 237 13.10 13.52 4.46
N LEU A 238 12.72 13.54 3.18
CA LEU A 238 12.52 12.32 2.39
C LEU A 238 13.84 11.53 2.27
N LEU A 239 14.96 12.23 2.01
CA LEU A 239 16.27 11.59 1.86
C LEU A 239 16.72 10.93 3.18
N ASP A 240 16.54 11.58 4.32
CA ASP A 240 16.84 10.99 5.65
C ASP A 240 15.97 9.76 5.90
N SER A 241 14.66 9.85 5.66
CA SER A 241 13.73 8.74 5.83
C SER A 241 14.11 7.54 4.96
N PHE A 242 14.38 7.73 3.68
CA PHE A 242 14.81 6.65 2.79
C PHE A 242 16.19 6.11 3.12
N SER A 243 17.10 6.93 3.66
CA SER A 243 18.40 6.46 4.12
C SER A 243 18.27 5.48 5.29
N ARG A 244 17.29 5.69 6.17
CA ARG A 244 16.94 4.73 7.25
C ARG A 244 16.44 3.41 6.68
N ALA A 245 15.52 3.44 5.70
CA ALA A 245 15.03 2.22 5.05
C ALA A 245 16.15 1.46 4.33
N SER A 246 17.02 2.18 3.60
CA SER A 246 18.19 1.61 2.93
C SER A 246 19.16 0.95 3.90
N ALA A 247 19.41 1.57 5.05
CA ALA A 247 20.28 1.02 6.10
C ALA A 247 19.75 -0.30 6.71
N LEU A 248 18.42 -0.48 6.71
CA LEU A 248 17.76 -1.71 7.16
C LEU A 248 17.66 -2.77 6.04
N GLY A 249 18.05 -2.45 4.81
CA GLY A 249 17.88 -3.33 3.65
C GLY A 249 16.42 -3.49 3.21
N VAL A 250 15.52 -2.60 3.65
CA VAL A 250 14.11 -2.61 3.30
C VAL A 250 13.93 -2.02 1.92
N ALA A 251 13.17 -2.70 1.06
CA ALA A 251 12.82 -2.19 -0.26
C ALA A 251 11.71 -1.13 -0.19
N ILE A 252 11.65 -0.32 -1.22
CA ILE A 252 10.62 0.72 -1.42
C ILE A 252 9.75 0.32 -2.59
N GLU A 253 8.44 0.28 -2.38
CA GLU A 253 7.51 -0.01 -3.46
C GLU A 253 7.29 1.19 -4.37
N VAL A 254 7.29 0.94 -5.67
CA VAL A 254 6.68 1.79 -6.68
C VAL A 254 5.26 1.27 -6.95
N ASN A 255 4.27 1.88 -6.30
CA ASN A 255 2.86 1.51 -6.47
C ASN A 255 2.31 2.14 -7.76
N THR A 256 2.08 1.31 -8.78
CA THR A 256 1.73 1.78 -10.13
C THR A 256 0.28 2.22 -10.27
N ALA A 257 -0.64 1.77 -9.39
CA ALA A 257 -2.03 2.25 -9.39
C ALA A 257 -2.11 3.76 -9.14
N SER A 258 -1.20 4.28 -8.32
CA SER A 258 -1.18 5.68 -7.92
C SER A 258 -0.46 6.58 -8.91
N LEU A 259 0.35 6.01 -9.82
CA LEU A 259 1.05 6.80 -10.81
C LEU A 259 0.07 7.40 -11.81
N ARG A 260 0.24 8.69 -12.07
CA ARG A 260 -0.35 9.35 -13.21
C ARG A 260 0.51 9.05 -14.44
N PHE A 261 -0.10 8.73 -15.58
CA PHE A 261 0.59 8.88 -16.85
C PHE A 261 0.72 10.37 -17.11
N PRO A 262 1.90 10.92 -17.16
CA PRO A 262 2.04 12.29 -17.60
C PRO A 262 1.82 12.29 -19.11
N GLU A 263 0.87 13.08 -19.52
CA GLU A 263 0.79 13.50 -20.92
C GLU A 263 1.92 14.49 -21.21
N ASP A 264 2.43 15.19 -20.16
CA ASP A 264 3.50 16.19 -20.22
C ASP A 264 4.31 16.20 -18.92
N ASP A 265 5.53 16.52 -18.95
CA ASP A 265 6.57 16.82 -17.95
C ASP A 265 6.57 16.03 -16.59
N TYR A 266 7.36 14.95 -16.54
CA TYR A 266 7.69 14.21 -15.31
C TYR A 266 8.55 15.03 -14.31
N ALA A 267 9.10 16.18 -14.70
CA ALA A 267 10.04 16.91 -13.86
C ALA A 267 9.36 17.43 -12.58
N GLU A 268 8.07 17.77 -12.67
CA GLU A 268 7.27 18.30 -11.56
C GLU A 268 6.42 17.23 -10.84
N GLU A 269 6.55 15.95 -11.24
CA GLU A 269 5.77 14.87 -10.62
C GLU A 269 6.33 14.53 -9.24
N PRO A 270 5.56 14.71 -8.15
CA PRO A 270 6.03 14.47 -6.78
C PRO A 270 6.50 13.04 -6.55
N HIS A 271 5.87 12.05 -7.17
CA HIS A 271 6.29 10.65 -7.04
C HIS A 271 7.65 10.41 -7.72
N VAL A 272 7.93 11.07 -8.85
CA VAL A 272 9.23 11.01 -9.52
C VAL A 272 10.31 11.64 -8.63
N ARG A 273 10.05 12.83 -8.07
CA ARG A 273 10.94 13.49 -7.11
C ARG A 273 11.25 12.58 -5.93
N MET A 274 10.21 12.04 -5.31
CA MET A 274 10.31 11.17 -4.15
C MET A 274 11.13 9.92 -4.44
N MET A 275 10.87 9.21 -5.54
CA MET A 275 11.59 7.99 -5.88
C MET A 275 13.03 8.24 -6.36
N LYS A 276 13.34 9.42 -6.93
CA LYS A 276 14.73 9.84 -7.17
C LYS A 276 15.50 10.02 -5.87
N LEU A 277 14.85 10.53 -4.82
CA LEU A 277 15.47 10.66 -3.49
C LEU A 277 15.68 9.29 -2.85
N ALA A 278 14.73 8.35 -2.99
CA ALA A 278 14.90 6.98 -2.55
C ALA A 278 16.06 6.28 -3.28
N LEU A 279 16.18 6.47 -4.59
CA LEU A 279 17.29 5.95 -5.39
C LEU A 279 18.63 6.56 -4.93
N LYS A 280 18.67 7.87 -4.70
CA LYS A 280 19.84 8.57 -4.15
C LYS A 280 20.24 8.07 -2.76
N ALA A 281 19.27 7.68 -1.93
CA ALA A 281 19.50 7.07 -0.61
C ALA A 281 20.00 5.61 -0.70
N GLY A 282 20.07 5.01 -1.90
CA GLY A 282 20.53 3.64 -2.10
C GLY A 282 19.47 2.58 -1.85
N CYS A 283 18.18 2.94 -1.84
CA CYS A 283 17.09 1.99 -1.69
C CYS A 283 17.03 1.00 -2.87
N ARG A 284 16.55 -0.21 -2.58
CA ARG A 284 16.09 -1.18 -3.56
C ARG A 284 14.59 -0.99 -3.80
N PHE A 285 14.11 -1.44 -4.97
CA PHE A 285 12.74 -1.23 -5.38
C PHE A 285 11.99 -2.52 -5.67
N THR A 286 10.72 -2.51 -5.36
CA THR A 286 9.72 -3.44 -5.87
C THR A 286 8.64 -2.65 -6.63
N PHE A 287 7.93 -3.31 -7.54
CA PHE A 287 6.77 -2.73 -8.21
C PHE A 287 5.54 -3.54 -7.85
N GLY A 288 4.44 -2.84 -7.62
CA GLY A 288 3.15 -3.41 -7.32
C GLY A 288 2.02 -2.60 -7.91
N THR A 289 0.95 -3.28 -8.30
CA THR A 289 -0.27 -2.62 -8.81
C THR A 289 -1.26 -2.29 -7.71
N ASP A 290 -1.13 -2.91 -6.54
CA ASP A 290 -2.15 -2.86 -5.48
C ASP A 290 -3.53 -3.19 -6.04
N SER A 291 -3.53 -4.22 -6.90
CA SER A 291 -4.71 -4.53 -7.69
C SER A 291 -5.76 -5.29 -6.88
N HIS A 292 -7.01 -4.85 -7.02
CA HIS A 292 -8.20 -5.46 -6.46
C HIS A 292 -9.14 -6.00 -7.56
N SER A 293 -8.65 -6.03 -8.80
CA SER A 293 -9.39 -6.53 -9.97
C SER A 293 -8.43 -6.94 -11.07
N LEU A 294 -8.89 -7.80 -11.99
CA LEU A 294 -8.07 -8.22 -13.13
C LEU A 294 -7.59 -7.04 -13.99
N ALA A 295 -8.46 -6.05 -14.20
CA ALA A 295 -8.12 -4.86 -14.99
C ALA A 295 -7.05 -3.97 -14.29
N GLY A 296 -6.99 -4.00 -12.97
CA GLY A 296 -6.01 -3.23 -12.19
C GLY A 296 -4.57 -3.64 -12.49
N LEU A 297 -4.32 -4.92 -12.83
CA LEU A 297 -3.00 -5.43 -13.18
C LEU A 297 -2.36 -4.71 -14.37
N ASP A 298 -3.16 -4.16 -15.28
CA ASP A 298 -2.64 -3.43 -16.45
C ASP A 298 -1.88 -2.14 -16.06
N SER A 299 -2.10 -1.64 -14.84
CA SER A 299 -1.40 -0.44 -14.34
C SER A 299 0.11 -0.64 -14.22
N ILE A 300 0.60 -1.88 -14.15
CA ILE A 300 2.04 -2.19 -14.06
C ILE A 300 2.84 -1.61 -15.23
N ARG A 301 2.23 -1.46 -16.40
CA ARG A 301 2.85 -0.88 -17.59
C ARG A 301 3.31 0.57 -17.40
N LYS A 302 2.70 1.29 -16.45
CA LYS A 302 3.15 2.63 -16.06
C LYS A 302 4.56 2.60 -15.44
N GLY A 303 4.92 1.48 -14.83
CA GLY A 303 6.22 1.26 -14.22
C GLY A 303 7.37 1.34 -15.22
N ASP A 304 7.17 0.95 -16.47
CA ASP A 304 8.20 0.96 -17.51
C ASP A 304 8.72 2.39 -17.80
N ASP A 305 7.80 3.32 -18.02
CA ASP A 305 8.14 4.73 -18.24
C ASP A 305 8.61 5.40 -16.95
N PHE A 306 7.94 5.11 -15.84
CA PHE A 306 8.30 5.66 -14.54
C PHE A 306 9.73 5.27 -14.14
N SER A 307 10.10 4.00 -14.25
CA SER A 307 11.46 3.53 -13.93
C SER A 307 12.52 4.24 -14.77
N ARG A 308 12.26 4.45 -16.06
CA ARG A 308 13.15 5.17 -16.96
C ARG A 308 13.35 6.63 -16.54
N VAL A 309 12.28 7.31 -16.13
CA VAL A 309 12.33 8.73 -15.72
C VAL A 309 13.00 8.90 -14.36
N VAL A 310 12.78 7.98 -13.44
CA VAL A 310 13.45 7.98 -12.12
C VAL A 310 14.91 7.56 -12.24
N GLY A 311 15.24 6.69 -13.19
CA GLY A 311 16.57 6.10 -13.35
C GLY A 311 16.72 4.77 -12.62
N ILE A 312 15.61 4.05 -12.36
CA ILE A 312 15.64 2.72 -11.75
C ILE A 312 16.02 1.69 -12.83
N GLY A 313 17.15 1.01 -12.64
CA GLY A 313 17.62 -0.11 -13.45
C GLY A 313 17.38 -1.45 -12.75
N GLU A 314 17.71 -2.57 -13.43
CA GLU A 314 17.59 -3.92 -12.88
C GLU A 314 18.45 -4.10 -11.62
N GLU A 315 19.60 -3.43 -11.56
CA GLU A 315 20.50 -3.43 -10.41
C GLU A 315 19.87 -2.81 -9.15
N ASN A 316 18.87 -1.97 -9.31
CA ASN A 316 18.18 -1.30 -8.21
C ASN A 316 16.97 -2.12 -7.69
N LEU A 317 16.59 -3.21 -8.36
CA LEU A 317 15.50 -4.04 -7.90
C LEU A 317 15.87 -4.83 -6.63
N ALA A 318 14.89 -5.12 -5.81
CA ALA A 318 15.02 -6.02 -4.68
C ALA A 318 15.26 -7.47 -5.16
N ASP A 319 16.05 -8.26 -4.43
CA ASP A 319 16.45 -9.61 -4.87
C ASP A 319 15.26 -10.56 -5.05
N ILE A 320 14.17 -10.37 -4.30
CA ILE A 320 12.96 -11.20 -4.36
C ILE A 320 12.27 -11.15 -5.74
N VAL A 321 12.48 -10.09 -6.51
CA VAL A 321 11.83 -9.84 -7.81
C VAL A 321 12.79 -9.91 -9.01
N ARG A 322 14.02 -10.34 -8.78
CA ARG A 322 15.03 -10.60 -9.82
C ARG A 322 14.96 -12.01 -10.36
#